data_3c8c0d4448ea78ac029f07113bdb53b5
#
_entry.id   3c8c0d4448ea78ac029f07113bdb53b5
#
_cell.length_a   1.000
_cell.length_b   1.000
_cell.length_c   1.000
_cell.angle_alpha   90.00
_cell.angle_beta   90.00
_cell.angle_gamma   90.00
#
_symmetry.space_group_name_H-M   'P 1'
#
loop_
_entity.id
_entity.type
_entity.pdbx_description
1 polymer ?
#
loop_
_entity_poly.entity_id
_entity_poly.type
_entity_poly.pdbx_seq_one_letter_code
_entity_poly.pdbx_strand_id
1 'polypeptide(L)'
;MSLILGYANKDNAIIMSDGHAGKDGCYSEHYNKTRKINHNIILGFAGFVESTEYFLDHVLSQMGNERNEYYIDDFWELITFLMDDPRLHERFHSSFIIIGRDKHHQMYNSTIGDVTQFTLQKHIVTNPRVCSIGGTIDGKIIEKIYMDNITKFVIPIKDC
;
A
#
# COMPACT_ATOMS: atom_id res chain seq x y z
N MET A 1 2.37 -0.14 17.13
CA MET A 1 1.38 -0.46 16.07
C MET A 1 1.54 0.59 14.99
N SER A 2 1.49 0.21 13.71
CA SER A 2 1.74 1.14 12.60
C SER A 2 0.44 1.57 11.96
N LEU A 3 0.38 2.82 11.51
CA LEU A 3 -0.72 3.34 10.71
C LEU A 3 -0.21 3.68 9.31
N ILE A 4 -0.85 3.13 8.30
CA ILE A 4 -0.62 3.44 6.89
C ILE A 4 -1.89 4.03 6.32
N LEU A 5 -1.76 5.15 5.65
CA LEU A 5 -2.85 5.82 4.96
C LEU A 5 -2.54 5.91 3.47
N GLY A 6 -3.46 5.48 2.65
CA GLY A 6 -3.43 5.65 1.21
C GLY A 6 -4.52 6.63 0.75
N TYR A 7 -4.16 7.59 -0.06
CA TYR A 7 -5.09 8.46 -0.78
C TYR A 7 -4.91 8.27 -2.27
N ALA A 8 -6.00 8.19 -2.98
CA ALA A 8 -5.99 8.20 -4.45
C ALA A 8 -7.18 8.97 -5.00
N ASN A 9 -6.93 9.65 -6.10
CA ASN A 9 -7.95 10.12 -7.03
C ASN A 9 -7.60 9.58 -8.43
N LYS A 10 -8.35 9.93 -9.46
CA LYS A 10 -8.12 9.42 -10.83
C LYS A 10 -6.73 9.74 -11.38
N ASP A 11 -6.06 10.80 -10.91
CA ASP A 11 -4.82 11.31 -11.47
C ASP A 11 -3.61 11.12 -10.55
N ASN A 12 -3.83 11.12 -9.22
CA ASN A 12 -2.76 11.14 -8.22
C ASN A 12 -2.99 10.11 -7.13
N ALA A 13 -1.89 9.63 -6.55
CA ALA A 13 -1.89 8.76 -5.40
C ALA A 13 -0.76 9.13 -4.42
N ILE A 14 -1.05 9.00 -3.13
CA ILE A 14 -0.11 9.22 -2.04
C ILE A 14 -0.29 8.10 -1.02
N ILE A 15 0.82 7.57 -0.51
CA ILE A 15 0.82 6.70 0.68
C ILE A 15 1.69 7.36 1.76
N MET A 16 1.19 7.34 2.98
CA MET A 16 1.86 7.88 4.15
C MET A 16 1.93 6.82 5.25
N SER A 17 3.00 6.86 6.04
CA SER A 17 3.18 6.01 7.22
C SER A 17 3.55 6.86 8.43
N ASP A 18 3.25 6.33 9.62
CA ASP A 18 3.67 6.93 10.90
C ASP A 18 5.18 6.78 11.19
N GLY A 19 5.91 6.04 10.37
CA GLY A 19 7.34 5.82 10.53
C GLY A 19 7.73 4.92 11.72
N HIS A 20 6.77 4.46 12.51
CA HIS A 20 7.05 3.70 13.73
C HIS A 20 7.38 2.24 13.44
N ALA A 21 8.58 1.80 13.78
CA ALA A 21 9.02 0.41 13.74
C ALA A 21 9.70 0.02 15.05
N GLY A 22 9.41 -1.17 15.56
CA GLY A 22 10.01 -1.71 16.79
C GLY A 22 10.45 -3.14 16.61
N LYS A 23 11.62 -3.48 17.17
CA LYS A 23 12.15 -4.84 17.29
C LYS A 23 12.86 -4.97 18.63
N ASP A 24 12.51 -5.98 19.43
CA ASP A 24 13.19 -6.36 20.68
C ASP A 24 13.46 -5.21 21.66
N GLY A 25 12.48 -4.29 21.82
CA GLY A 25 12.60 -3.13 22.70
C GLY A 25 13.36 -1.94 22.09
N CYS A 26 13.87 -2.06 20.87
CA CYS A 26 14.42 -0.95 20.11
C CYS A 26 13.35 -0.39 19.16
N TYR A 27 13.13 0.92 19.20
CA TYR A 27 12.13 1.59 18.37
C TYR A 27 12.81 2.57 17.43
N SER A 28 12.35 2.60 16.18
CA SER A 28 12.68 3.65 15.22
C SER A 28 11.42 4.43 14.90
N GLU A 29 11.50 5.75 14.93
CA GLU A 29 10.41 6.66 14.55
C GLU A 29 10.53 7.14 13.09
N HIS A 30 11.55 6.69 12.38
CA HIS A 30 11.89 7.16 11.03
C HIS A 30 11.92 6.02 9.98
N TYR A 31 11.35 4.86 10.30
CA TYR A 31 11.33 3.75 9.35
C TYR A 31 10.30 3.98 8.25
N ASN A 32 10.75 4.01 7.01
CA ASN A 32 9.86 4.21 5.87
C ASN A 32 9.14 2.90 5.49
N LYS A 33 7.84 2.83 5.73
CA LYS A 33 6.96 1.70 5.38
C LYS A 33 6.26 1.88 4.04
N THR A 34 6.74 2.80 3.23
CA THR A 34 6.24 3.00 1.88
C THR A 34 7.30 2.64 0.85
N ARG A 35 6.88 2.11 -0.28
CA ARG A 35 7.75 1.74 -1.39
C ARG A 35 7.16 2.23 -2.70
N LYS A 36 7.98 2.89 -3.49
CA LYS A 36 7.68 3.09 -4.90
C LYS A 36 8.17 1.86 -5.66
N ILE A 37 7.24 1.06 -6.15
CA ILE A 37 7.57 -0.13 -6.94
C ILE A 37 8.08 0.29 -8.31
N ASN A 38 7.31 1.12 -9.02
CA ASN A 38 7.70 1.75 -10.28
C ASN A 38 6.90 3.05 -10.47
N HIS A 39 6.82 3.58 -11.69
CA HIS A 39 6.06 4.80 -11.96
C HIS A 39 4.53 4.61 -11.94
N ASN A 40 4.05 3.37 -12.03
CA ASN A 40 2.63 3.02 -12.00
C ASN A 40 2.13 2.57 -10.62
N ILE A 41 3.02 2.12 -9.72
CA ILE A 41 2.64 1.38 -8.50
C ILE A 41 3.39 1.91 -7.30
N ILE A 42 2.64 2.24 -6.26
CA ILE A 42 3.15 2.55 -4.91
C ILE A 42 2.51 1.59 -3.90
N LEU A 43 3.24 1.30 -2.83
CA LEU A 43 2.84 0.34 -1.81
C LEU A 43 3.17 0.88 -0.42
N GLY A 44 2.28 0.63 0.54
CA GLY A 44 2.53 0.82 1.96
C GLY A 44 2.19 -0.44 2.74
N PHE A 45 2.88 -0.69 3.84
CA PHE A 45 2.66 -1.87 4.65
C PHE A 45 2.59 -1.59 6.16
N ALA A 46 1.74 -2.35 6.85
CA ALA A 46 1.66 -2.41 8.30
C ALA A 46 1.84 -3.86 8.75
N GLY A 47 2.68 -4.08 9.77
CA GLY A 47 2.98 -5.40 10.31
C GLY A 47 4.47 -5.57 10.63
N PHE A 48 4.96 -6.81 10.56
CA PHE A 48 6.34 -7.15 10.86
C PHE A 48 7.28 -6.74 9.72
N VAL A 49 8.20 -5.82 10.02
CA VAL A 49 9.13 -5.25 9.03
C VAL A 49 9.97 -6.34 8.36
N GLU A 50 10.58 -7.23 9.15
CA GLU A 50 11.51 -8.23 8.63
C GLU A 50 10.85 -9.20 7.65
N SER A 51 9.66 -9.72 7.99
CA SER A 51 8.93 -10.62 7.10
C SER A 51 8.41 -9.92 5.85
N THR A 52 8.04 -8.65 5.99
CA THR A 52 7.57 -7.85 4.86
C THR A 52 8.69 -7.53 3.89
N GLU A 53 9.86 -7.11 4.38
CA GLU A 53 11.03 -6.87 3.53
C GLU A 53 11.48 -8.14 2.81
N TYR A 54 11.51 -9.28 3.52
CA TYR A 54 11.80 -10.56 2.91
C TYR A 54 10.83 -10.91 1.77
N PHE A 55 9.54 -10.69 1.98
CA PHE A 55 8.52 -10.92 0.95
C PHE A 55 8.69 -9.95 -0.23
N LEU A 56 8.89 -8.66 0.03
CA LEU A 56 9.09 -7.65 -1.00
C LEU A 56 10.35 -7.90 -1.83
N ASP A 57 11.43 -8.39 -1.22
CA ASP A 57 12.64 -8.76 -1.94
C ASP A 57 12.37 -9.89 -2.94
N HIS A 58 11.51 -10.87 -2.58
CA HIS A 58 11.07 -11.91 -3.51
C HIS A 58 10.22 -11.34 -4.65
N VAL A 59 9.27 -10.45 -4.34
CA VAL A 59 8.47 -9.76 -5.35
C VAL A 59 9.35 -9.01 -6.34
N LEU A 60 10.26 -8.18 -5.84
CA LEU A 60 11.15 -7.38 -6.69
C LEU A 60 12.13 -8.23 -7.50
N SER A 61 12.60 -9.33 -6.94
CA SER A 61 13.45 -10.30 -7.64
C SER A 61 12.71 -10.96 -8.81
N GLN A 62 11.45 -11.31 -8.64
CA GLN A 62 10.63 -11.89 -9.71
C GLN A 62 10.32 -10.88 -10.82
N MET A 63 10.11 -9.61 -10.47
CA MET A 63 9.91 -8.55 -11.48
C MET A 63 11.18 -8.30 -12.31
N GLY A 64 12.37 -8.47 -11.72
CA GLY A 64 13.65 -8.36 -12.40
C GLY A 64 13.82 -7.04 -13.16
N ASN A 65 14.35 -7.13 -14.37
CA ASN A 65 14.60 -5.97 -15.24
C ASN A 65 13.32 -5.39 -15.86
N GLU A 66 12.23 -6.16 -15.90
CA GLU A 66 10.94 -5.74 -16.47
C GLU A 66 10.08 -4.95 -15.46
N ARG A 67 10.62 -4.65 -14.29
CA ARG A 67 9.92 -3.97 -13.19
C ARG A 67 9.14 -2.73 -13.64
N ASN A 68 9.67 -1.95 -14.56
CA ASN A 68 9.04 -0.73 -15.04
C ASN A 68 7.88 -0.97 -16.03
N GLU A 69 7.73 -2.18 -16.54
CA GLU A 69 6.67 -2.57 -17.47
C GLU A 69 5.43 -3.08 -16.76
N TYR A 70 5.53 -3.35 -15.44
CA TYR A 70 4.41 -3.82 -14.63
C TYR A 70 3.36 -2.73 -14.43
N TYR A 71 2.11 -3.11 -14.68
CA TYR A 71 0.93 -2.41 -14.24
C TYR A 71 0.35 -3.07 -13.00
N ILE A 72 -0.69 -2.47 -12.42
CA ILE A 72 -1.23 -2.97 -11.15
C ILE A 72 -1.81 -4.38 -11.27
N ASP A 73 -2.37 -4.75 -12.40
CA ASP A 73 -2.93 -6.10 -12.64
C ASP A 73 -1.82 -7.16 -12.58
N ASP A 74 -0.71 -6.95 -13.27
CA ASP A 74 0.46 -7.85 -13.26
C ASP A 74 1.03 -7.97 -11.84
N PHE A 75 1.07 -6.86 -11.12
CA PHE A 75 1.57 -6.84 -9.74
C PHE A 75 0.66 -7.58 -8.77
N TRP A 76 -0.67 -7.50 -8.94
CA TRP A 76 -1.62 -8.28 -8.16
C TRP A 76 -1.47 -9.78 -8.41
N GLU A 77 -1.33 -10.19 -9.65
CA GLU A 77 -1.11 -11.59 -10.00
C GLU A 77 0.17 -12.12 -9.34
N LEU A 78 1.26 -11.36 -9.42
CA LEU A 78 2.52 -11.73 -8.80
C LEU A 78 2.41 -11.84 -7.27
N ILE A 79 1.82 -10.84 -6.59
CA ILE A 79 1.67 -10.85 -5.13
C ILE A 79 0.79 -12.03 -4.68
N THR A 80 -0.35 -12.26 -5.33
CA THR A 80 -1.22 -13.37 -4.96
C THR A 80 -0.55 -14.72 -5.19
N PHE A 81 0.15 -14.89 -6.31
CA PHE A 81 0.94 -16.08 -6.58
C PHE A 81 2.00 -16.36 -5.50
N LEU A 82 2.73 -15.33 -5.08
CA LEU A 82 3.74 -15.48 -4.03
C LEU A 82 3.12 -15.71 -2.64
N MET A 83 1.96 -15.13 -2.36
CA MET A 83 1.25 -15.38 -1.09
C MET A 83 0.67 -16.80 -1.01
N ASP A 84 0.46 -17.47 -2.12
CA ASP A 84 0.05 -18.89 -2.16
C ASP A 84 1.24 -19.84 -1.90
N ASP A 85 2.50 -19.37 -1.92
CA ASP A 85 3.65 -20.18 -1.51
C ASP A 85 3.64 -20.34 0.02
N PRO A 86 3.46 -21.58 0.56
CA PRO A 86 3.37 -21.80 2.01
C PRO A 86 4.57 -21.27 2.79
N ARG A 87 5.78 -21.31 2.19
CA ARG A 87 7.02 -20.85 2.84
C ARG A 87 7.04 -19.34 3.05
N LEU A 88 6.43 -18.59 2.13
CA LEU A 88 6.30 -17.14 2.24
C LEU A 88 5.09 -16.76 3.10
N HIS A 89 3.97 -17.45 2.92
CA HIS A 89 2.73 -17.22 3.66
C HIS A 89 2.89 -17.40 5.17
N GLU A 90 3.52 -18.50 5.62
CA GLU A 90 3.73 -18.78 7.05
C GLU A 90 4.56 -17.71 7.78
N ARG A 91 5.39 -16.97 7.05
CA ARG A 91 6.25 -15.91 7.61
C ARG A 91 5.66 -14.53 7.46
N PHE A 92 4.65 -14.38 6.60
CA PHE A 92 4.10 -13.07 6.28
C PHE A 92 3.00 -12.69 7.27
N HIS A 93 3.29 -11.72 8.14
CA HIS A 93 2.37 -11.17 9.16
C HIS A 93 2.23 -9.67 8.97
N SER A 94 1.67 -9.29 7.84
CA SER A 94 1.53 -7.89 7.46
C SER A 94 0.35 -7.70 6.52
N SER A 95 0.01 -6.46 6.30
CA SER A 95 -0.98 -6.07 5.31
C SER A 95 -0.44 -4.97 4.43
N PHE A 96 -0.81 -4.98 3.16
CA PHE A 96 -0.45 -3.98 2.17
C PHE A 96 -1.65 -3.11 1.79
N ILE A 97 -1.38 -1.81 1.59
CA ILE A 97 -2.14 -0.96 0.69
C ILE A 97 -1.32 -0.83 -0.59
N ILE A 98 -1.94 -1.10 -1.73
CA ILE A 98 -1.31 -0.99 -3.04
C ILE A 98 -2.18 -0.06 -3.88
N ILE A 99 -1.58 1.00 -4.40
CA ILE A 99 -2.23 1.95 -5.28
C ILE A 99 -1.47 1.99 -6.59
N GLY A 100 -2.19 1.89 -7.69
CA GLY A 100 -1.53 1.90 -9.00
C GLY A 100 -2.51 1.98 -10.15
N ARG A 101 -1.94 2.04 -11.34
CA ARG A 101 -2.68 2.13 -12.60
C ARG A 101 -2.60 0.84 -13.39
N ASP A 102 -3.69 0.52 -14.06
CA ASP A 102 -3.70 -0.50 -15.10
C ASP A 102 -3.16 0.06 -16.44
N LYS A 103 -3.07 -0.79 -17.45
CA LYS A 103 -2.62 -0.43 -18.81
C LYS A 103 -3.55 0.57 -19.54
N HIS A 104 -4.75 0.79 -19.00
CA HIS A 104 -5.69 1.78 -19.51
C HIS A 104 -5.67 3.09 -18.71
N HIS A 105 -4.65 3.25 -17.84
CA HIS A 105 -4.47 4.38 -16.91
C HIS A 105 -5.57 4.54 -15.86
N GLN A 106 -6.43 3.52 -15.68
CA GLN A 106 -7.40 3.51 -14.61
C GLN A 106 -6.69 3.32 -13.25
N MET A 107 -6.99 4.21 -12.31
CA MET A 107 -6.44 4.12 -10.95
C MET A 107 -7.20 3.11 -10.09
N TYR A 108 -6.45 2.32 -9.35
CA TYR A 108 -6.96 1.35 -8.39
C TYR A 108 -6.33 1.56 -7.02
N ASN A 109 -7.11 1.25 -6.00
CA ASN A 109 -6.67 1.07 -4.63
C ASN A 109 -7.00 -0.35 -4.20
N SER A 110 -6.05 -1.05 -3.63
CA SER A 110 -6.23 -2.42 -3.18
C SER A 110 -5.58 -2.69 -1.84
N THR A 111 -6.10 -3.68 -1.14
CA THR A 111 -5.58 -4.17 0.15
C THR A 111 -5.46 -5.68 0.11
N ILE A 112 -4.39 -6.22 0.67
CA ILE A 112 -4.16 -7.65 0.84
C ILE A 112 -3.28 -7.91 2.06
N GLY A 113 -3.48 -9.02 2.75
CA GLY A 113 -2.69 -9.47 3.91
C GLY A 113 -3.58 -9.85 5.09
N ASP A 114 -3.06 -9.79 6.30
CA ASP A 114 -3.75 -10.23 7.52
C ASP A 114 -5.14 -9.58 7.69
N VAL A 115 -5.27 -8.27 7.44
CA VAL A 115 -6.54 -7.54 7.60
C VAL A 115 -7.64 -8.02 6.65
N THR A 116 -7.28 -8.64 5.54
CA THR A 116 -8.21 -9.16 4.53
C THR A 116 -8.24 -10.68 4.49
N GLN A 117 -7.62 -11.35 5.49
CA GLN A 117 -7.42 -12.80 5.49
C GLN A 117 -6.80 -13.29 4.16
N PHE A 118 -5.80 -12.56 3.69
CA PHE A 118 -5.06 -12.78 2.43
C PHE A 118 -5.93 -12.75 1.16
N THR A 119 -7.15 -12.25 1.26
CA THR A 119 -7.99 -12.00 0.09
C THR A 119 -7.69 -10.63 -0.49
N LEU A 120 -7.35 -10.55 -1.76
CA LEU A 120 -7.11 -9.29 -2.46
C LEU A 120 -8.43 -8.52 -2.65
N GLN A 121 -8.53 -7.37 -2.02
CA GLN A 121 -9.65 -6.44 -2.18
C GLN A 121 -9.25 -5.34 -3.15
N LYS A 122 -9.99 -5.19 -4.24
CA LYS A 122 -9.73 -4.21 -5.32
C LYS A 122 -10.84 -3.18 -5.39
N HIS A 123 -10.47 -1.92 -5.58
CA HIS A 123 -11.42 -0.82 -5.75
C HIS A 123 -10.96 0.10 -6.89
N ILE A 124 -11.83 0.30 -7.86
CA ILE A 124 -11.63 1.34 -8.89
C ILE A 124 -11.79 2.70 -8.23
N VAL A 125 -10.86 3.60 -8.49
CA VAL A 125 -10.89 4.97 -7.98
C VAL A 125 -11.59 5.88 -8.98
N THR A 126 -12.90 6.03 -8.83
CA THR A 126 -13.71 6.95 -9.62
C THR A 126 -13.85 8.32 -8.96
N ASN A 127 -13.82 8.33 -7.62
CA ASN A 127 -13.85 9.54 -6.78
C ASN A 127 -12.66 9.51 -5.82
N PRO A 128 -12.25 10.64 -5.25
CA PRO A 128 -11.22 10.67 -4.22
C PRO A 128 -11.52 9.68 -3.10
N ARG A 129 -10.53 8.84 -2.77
CA ARG A 129 -10.67 7.77 -1.79
C ARG A 129 -9.50 7.74 -0.85
N VAL A 130 -9.79 7.57 0.44
CA VAL A 130 -8.80 7.24 1.47
C VAL A 130 -9.03 5.79 1.90
N CYS A 131 -7.94 5.09 2.19
CA CYS A 131 -7.94 3.77 2.83
C CYS A 131 -6.87 3.74 3.91
N SER A 132 -7.04 2.86 4.89
CA SER A 132 -6.10 2.71 5.99
C SER A 132 -5.88 1.25 6.35
N ILE A 133 -4.70 0.94 6.86
CA ILE A 133 -4.38 -0.35 7.51
C ILE A 133 -3.55 -0.10 8.77
N GLY A 134 -3.69 -0.99 9.74
CA GLY A 134 -3.03 -0.85 11.04
C GLY A 134 -3.71 0.21 11.92
N GLY A 135 -2.98 0.65 12.96
CA GLY A 135 -3.51 1.62 13.92
C GLY A 135 -4.32 0.98 15.04
N THR A 136 -4.64 1.79 16.06
CA THR A 136 -5.47 1.42 17.23
C THR A 136 -6.87 2.02 17.17
N ILE A 137 -7.11 2.92 16.22
CA ILE A 137 -8.40 3.61 16.03
C ILE A 137 -9.10 2.95 14.83
N ASP A 138 -10.43 2.91 14.88
CA ASP A 138 -11.22 2.41 13.74
C ASP A 138 -10.82 3.15 12.45
N GLY A 139 -10.37 2.37 11.47
CA GLY A 139 -9.89 2.89 10.19
C GLY A 139 -10.89 3.79 9.48
N LYS A 140 -12.20 3.51 9.61
CA LYS A 140 -13.27 4.33 9.03
C LYS A 140 -13.34 5.74 9.64
N ILE A 141 -13.02 5.86 10.93
CA ILE A 141 -12.97 7.18 11.60
C ILE A 141 -11.78 7.97 11.06
N ILE A 142 -10.61 7.33 10.94
CA ILE A 142 -9.40 7.95 10.39
C ILE A 142 -9.63 8.38 8.94
N GLU A 143 -10.19 7.50 8.13
CA GLU A 143 -10.50 7.77 6.72
C GLU A 143 -11.45 8.98 6.59
N LYS A 144 -12.48 9.05 7.42
CA LYS A 144 -13.42 10.18 7.44
C LYS A 144 -12.73 11.49 7.82
N ILE A 145 -11.94 11.51 8.90
CA ILE A 145 -11.20 12.69 9.33
C ILE A 145 -10.26 13.17 8.20
N TYR A 146 -9.61 12.23 7.53
CA TYR A 146 -8.68 12.54 6.45
C TYR A 146 -9.39 13.13 5.25
N MET A 147 -10.51 12.53 4.83
CA MET A 147 -11.32 13.05 3.72
C MET A 147 -11.87 14.44 4.00
N ASP A 148 -12.40 14.65 5.21
CA ASP A 148 -12.95 15.95 5.64
C ASP A 148 -11.86 17.06 5.66
N ASN A 149 -10.59 16.70 5.81
CA ASN A 149 -9.47 17.65 5.84
C ASN A 149 -8.79 17.80 4.48
N ILE A 150 -8.59 16.73 3.71
CA ILE A 150 -8.00 16.81 2.36
C ILE A 150 -8.81 17.72 1.46
N THR A 151 -10.14 17.64 1.51
CA THR A 151 -11.02 18.52 0.72
C THR A 151 -10.86 19.99 1.05
N LYS A 152 -10.35 20.35 2.24
CA LYS A 152 -10.05 21.74 2.64
C LYS A 152 -8.68 22.22 2.17
N PHE A 153 -7.76 21.30 1.86
CA PHE A 153 -6.36 21.62 1.50
C PHE A 153 -6.03 21.35 0.02
N VAL A 154 -6.96 20.85 -0.77
CA VAL A 154 -6.78 20.80 -2.23
C VAL A 154 -6.90 22.24 -2.74
N ILE A 155 -5.80 22.97 -2.71
CA ILE A 155 -5.67 24.20 -3.49
C ILE A 155 -5.69 23.74 -4.94
N PRO A 156 -6.67 24.18 -5.76
CA PRO A 156 -6.61 23.88 -7.19
C PRO A 156 -5.32 24.51 -7.70
N ILE A 157 -4.42 23.72 -8.26
CA ILE A 157 -3.32 24.24 -9.07
C ILE A 157 -4.01 24.94 -10.23
N LYS A 158 -4.09 26.27 -10.12
CA LYS A 158 -4.48 27.08 -11.25
C LYS A 158 -3.38 26.88 -12.28
N ASP A 159 -3.80 26.40 -13.45
CA ASP A 159 -2.95 26.35 -14.62
C ASP A 159 -2.23 27.70 -14.77
N CYS A 160 -0.89 27.64 -14.69
CA CYS A 160 -0.01 28.74 -15.07
C CYS A 160 0.23 28.66 -16.57
#